data_dce4adb28639bb0c0c9123fdb5e5a619
#
_entry.id   dce4adb28639bb0c0c9123fdb5e5a619
#
_cell.length_a   1.000
_cell.length_b   1.000
_cell.length_c   1.000
_cell.angle_alpha   90.00
_cell.angle_beta   90.00
_cell.angle_gamma   90.00
#
_symmetry.space_group_name_H-M   'P 1'
#
loop_
_entity.id
_entity.type
_entity.pdbx_description
1 polymer ?
#
loop_
_entity_poly.entity_id
_entity_poly.type
_entity_poly.pdbx_seq_one_letter_code
_entity_poly.pdbx_strand_id
1 'polypeptide(L)'
;MPLPPVRQLPGKLRVRAYALSATGRRLTNEDAFVCVVDPPSPEWVQGLFIVADGIGGRQNGQIASSVAVRAAREAVLGTEGLFSPERARDALLEAFRRADQEVYEVSRTDPLLDGMGTTLTVALLAQRRLFVASLGDSRAYLHRGRRLVQLTDDDWMRTSAEALPPGGDGVPDQDLTVVTRAVGWGDEDQAPQTMQIEVGADDLVLVCTDGFWDGLSERQIEEALHRHGKRPDVCVRRIVQMAAARPDADNVTAVLARVEQA
;
A
#
# COMPACT_ATOMS: atom_id res chain seq x y z
N MET A 1 18.14 13.03 -6.26
CA MET A 1 19.45 12.35 -6.21
C MET A 1 19.24 10.84 -6.26
N PRO A 2 20.02 10.05 -7.04
CA PRO A 2 19.82 8.60 -7.15
C PRO A 2 20.01 7.87 -5.82
N LEU A 3 19.36 6.71 -5.66
CA LEU A 3 19.59 5.81 -4.53
C LEU A 3 21.05 5.37 -4.47
N PRO A 4 21.62 5.15 -3.26
CA PRO A 4 22.91 4.50 -3.13
C PRO A 4 22.91 3.11 -3.79
N PRO A 5 24.07 2.61 -4.24
CA PRO A 5 24.17 1.28 -4.84
C PRO A 5 23.69 0.20 -3.86
N VAL A 6 23.13 -0.87 -4.42
CA VAL A 6 22.71 -2.05 -3.64
C VAL A 6 23.92 -2.66 -2.97
N ARG A 7 23.85 -2.88 -1.67
CA ARG A 7 24.87 -3.64 -0.96
C ARG A 7 24.72 -5.13 -1.30
N GLN A 8 25.51 -5.58 -2.25
CA GLN A 8 25.55 -6.99 -2.64
C GLN A 8 26.41 -7.77 -1.65
N LEU A 9 25.78 -8.58 -0.82
CA LEU A 9 26.45 -9.54 0.05
C LEU A 9 26.13 -10.95 -0.45
N PRO A 10 27.09 -11.89 -0.44
CA PRO A 10 26.81 -13.27 -0.83
C PRO A 10 25.86 -13.91 0.18
N GLY A 11 24.92 -14.77 -0.29
CA GLY A 11 23.99 -15.51 0.56
C GLY A 11 22.53 -15.18 0.29
N LYS A 12 21.65 -15.90 0.98
CA LYS A 12 20.20 -15.66 0.91
C LYS A 12 19.84 -14.39 1.67
N LEU A 13 18.80 -13.71 1.20
CA LEU A 13 18.18 -12.62 1.96
C LEU A 13 17.05 -13.21 2.83
N ARG A 14 16.89 -12.65 4.01
CA ARG A 14 15.75 -12.85 4.90
C ARG A 14 14.94 -11.57 4.98
N VAL A 15 13.70 -11.71 5.31
CA VAL A 15 12.81 -10.56 5.50
C VAL A 15 12.25 -10.61 6.90
N ARG A 16 12.22 -9.46 7.55
CA ARG A 16 11.49 -9.27 8.80
C ARG A 16 10.54 -8.11 8.61
N ALA A 17 9.26 -8.33 8.81
CA ALA A 17 8.26 -7.30 8.61
C ALA A 17 7.33 -7.16 9.81
N TYR A 18 6.73 -5.99 9.92
CA TYR A 18 5.68 -5.68 10.88
C TYR A 18 4.70 -4.69 10.28
N ALA A 19 3.43 -4.88 10.60
CA ALA A 19 2.35 -4.00 10.17
C ALA A 19 1.55 -3.50 11.35
N LEU A 20 1.00 -2.31 11.22
CA LEU A 20 0.08 -1.72 12.18
C LEU A 20 -0.91 -0.83 11.44
N SER A 21 -2.16 -0.92 11.85
CA SER A 21 -3.25 -0.03 11.45
C SER A 21 -3.86 0.61 12.68
N ALA A 22 -4.22 1.88 12.57
CA ALA A 22 -4.88 2.67 13.60
C ALA A 22 -6.02 3.48 13.01
N THR A 23 -7.14 3.55 13.72
CA THR A 23 -8.34 4.27 13.26
C THR A 23 -8.15 5.80 13.19
N GLY A 24 -7.13 6.33 13.87
CA GLY A 24 -6.96 7.78 13.97
C GLY A 24 -8.10 8.45 14.71
N ARG A 25 -8.69 9.48 14.10
CA ARG A 25 -9.85 10.20 14.64
C ARG A 25 -11.17 9.83 13.99
N ARG A 26 -11.14 8.92 13.01
CA ARG A 26 -12.34 8.42 12.34
C ARG A 26 -13.16 7.52 13.26
N LEU A 27 -14.44 7.31 12.96
CA LEU A 27 -15.31 6.39 13.69
C LEU A 27 -15.05 4.92 13.33
N THR A 28 -14.66 4.69 12.08
CA THR A 28 -14.37 3.36 11.51
C THR A 28 -12.97 3.34 10.93
N ASN A 29 -12.39 2.17 10.84
CA ASN A 29 -11.15 1.97 10.10
C ASN A 29 -11.48 1.31 8.76
N GLU A 30 -11.32 2.05 7.68
CA GLU A 30 -11.59 1.60 6.31
C GLU A 30 -10.32 1.10 5.61
N ASP A 31 -9.16 1.20 6.26
CA ASP A 31 -7.91 0.60 5.81
C ASP A 31 -7.91 -0.92 5.99
N ALA A 32 -7.28 -1.61 5.03
CA ALA A 32 -6.93 -3.02 5.14
C ALA A 32 -5.47 -3.26 4.73
N PHE A 33 -4.87 -4.33 5.27
CA PHE A 33 -3.50 -4.69 4.92
C PHE A 33 -3.23 -6.19 4.96
N VAL A 34 -2.16 -6.60 4.26
CA VAL A 34 -1.52 -7.91 4.38
C VAL A 34 -0.02 -7.73 4.62
N CYS A 35 0.51 -8.53 5.53
CA CYS A 35 1.94 -8.62 5.81
C CYS A 35 2.31 -10.11 5.93
N VAL A 36 2.82 -10.69 4.84
CA VAL A 36 3.23 -12.09 4.77
C VAL A 36 4.73 -12.16 4.50
N VAL A 37 5.43 -13.01 5.26
CA VAL A 37 6.87 -13.27 5.10
C VAL A 37 7.06 -14.77 4.97
N ASP A 38 7.89 -15.18 3.99
CA ASP A 38 8.24 -16.57 3.69
C ASP A 38 7.01 -17.50 3.67
N PRO A 39 5.99 -17.23 2.81
CA PRO A 39 4.83 -18.11 2.70
C PRO A 39 5.25 -19.49 2.18
N PRO A 40 4.51 -20.56 2.52
CA PRO A 40 4.83 -21.90 2.08
C PRO A 40 4.72 -22.09 0.56
N SER A 41 3.93 -21.25 -0.10
CA SER A 41 3.74 -21.24 -1.55
C SER A 41 3.32 -19.84 -2.02
N PRO A 42 3.82 -19.39 -3.17
CA PRO A 42 4.94 -19.98 -3.92
C PRO A 42 6.29 -19.74 -3.22
N GLU A 43 7.19 -20.72 -3.26
CA GLU A 43 8.50 -20.68 -2.57
C GLU A 43 9.40 -19.50 -2.99
N TRP A 44 9.15 -18.90 -4.14
CA TRP A 44 9.92 -17.76 -4.61
C TRP A 44 9.50 -16.44 -3.98
N VAL A 45 8.36 -16.38 -3.28
CA VAL A 45 7.91 -15.21 -2.54
C VAL A 45 8.61 -15.15 -1.19
N GLN A 46 9.37 -14.10 -0.96
CA GLN A 46 10.03 -13.84 0.33
C GLN A 46 9.22 -12.88 1.20
N GLY A 47 8.41 -12.04 0.58
CA GLY A 47 7.50 -11.13 1.29
C GLY A 47 6.40 -10.60 0.37
N LEU A 48 5.20 -10.48 0.93
CA LEU A 48 4.06 -9.87 0.28
C LEU A 48 3.43 -8.86 1.24
N PHE A 49 3.43 -7.59 0.84
CA PHE A 49 2.97 -6.46 1.61
C PHE A 49 1.91 -5.73 0.80
N ILE A 50 0.71 -5.62 1.35
CA ILE A 50 -0.43 -4.98 0.68
C ILE A 50 -1.04 -3.98 1.65
N VAL A 51 -1.40 -2.81 1.16
CA VAL A 51 -2.29 -1.88 1.84
C VAL A 51 -3.39 -1.43 0.88
N ALA A 52 -4.53 -1.11 1.43
CA ALA A 52 -5.69 -0.59 0.74
C ALA A 52 -6.41 0.40 1.65
N ASP A 53 -6.75 1.57 1.13
CA ASP A 53 -7.56 2.59 1.78
C ASP A 53 -8.93 2.60 1.13
N GLY A 54 -9.95 2.35 1.92
CA GLY A 54 -11.31 2.17 1.44
C GLY A 54 -12.03 3.49 1.17
N ILE A 55 -12.59 3.62 -0.02
CA ILE A 55 -13.35 4.78 -0.49
C ILE A 55 -14.84 4.44 -0.52
N GLY A 56 -15.65 5.25 0.16
CA GLY A 56 -17.10 5.11 0.16
C GLY A 56 -17.70 5.34 1.55
N GLY A 57 -18.64 6.21 1.71
CA GLY A 57 -19.25 6.52 3.01
C GLY A 57 -19.89 5.29 3.69
N ARG A 58 -20.16 5.36 5.01
CA ARG A 58 -20.97 4.39 5.78
C ARG A 58 -20.44 2.95 5.82
N GLN A 59 -19.14 2.73 6.00
CA GLN A 59 -18.49 1.41 6.07
C GLN A 59 -18.28 0.71 4.71
N ASN A 60 -18.65 1.31 3.61
CA ASN A 60 -18.47 0.71 2.28
C ASN A 60 -16.98 0.60 1.93
N GLY A 61 -16.18 1.58 2.33
CA GLY A 61 -14.72 1.57 2.18
C GLY A 61 -14.08 0.38 2.88
N GLN A 62 -14.51 0.05 4.11
CA GLN A 62 -14.00 -1.13 4.84
C GLN A 62 -14.26 -2.45 4.10
N ILE A 63 -15.43 -2.57 3.46
CA ILE A 63 -15.77 -3.76 2.65
C ILE A 63 -14.87 -3.81 1.42
N ALA A 64 -14.77 -2.70 0.70
CA ALA A 64 -13.95 -2.61 -0.53
C ALA A 64 -12.48 -2.95 -0.27
N SER A 65 -11.85 -2.31 0.72
CA SER A 65 -10.44 -2.55 1.07
C SER A 65 -10.18 -4.00 1.52
N SER A 66 -11.09 -4.56 2.34
CA SER A 66 -10.97 -5.94 2.81
C SER A 66 -11.10 -6.96 1.68
N VAL A 67 -12.03 -6.76 0.74
CA VAL A 67 -12.21 -7.61 -0.44
C VAL A 67 -10.98 -7.51 -1.35
N ALA A 68 -10.52 -6.31 -1.66
CA ALA A 68 -9.38 -6.08 -2.54
C ALA A 68 -8.09 -6.72 -2.00
N VAL A 69 -7.80 -6.51 -0.72
CA VAL A 69 -6.59 -7.07 -0.08
C VAL A 69 -6.63 -8.60 -0.06
N ARG A 70 -7.78 -9.20 0.22
CA ARG A 70 -7.97 -10.65 0.18
C ARG A 70 -7.75 -11.20 -1.23
N ALA A 71 -8.44 -10.63 -2.23
CA ALA A 71 -8.35 -11.06 -3.63
C ALA A 71 -6.92 -10.94 -4.18
N ALA A 72 -6.25 -9.81 -3.91
CA ALA A 72 -4.87 -9.58 -4.32
C ALA A 72 -3.90 -10.59 -3.67
N ARG A 73 -4.06 -10.85 -2.37
CA ARG A 73 -3.26 -11.86 -1.66
C ARG A 73 -3.43 -13.25 -2.27
N GLU A 74 -4.66 -13.67 -2.50
CA GLU A 74 -4.98 -15.00 -3.05
C GLU A 74 -4.44 -15.15 -4.46
N ALA A 75 -4.53 -14.12 -5.30
CA ALA A 75 -3.97 -14.13 -6.64
C ALA A 75 -2.45 -14.32 -6.64
N VAL A 76 -1.72 -13.52 -5.84
CA VAL A 76 -0.26 -13.61 -5.77
C VAL A 76 0.19 -14.95 -5.18
N LEU A 77 -0.39 -15.37 -4.06
CA LEU A 77 0.01 -16.61 -3.39
C LEU A 77 -0.47 -17.88 -4.10
N GLY A 78 -1.48 -17.78 -4.97
CA GLY A 78 -1.95 -18.85 -5.84
C GLY A 78 -1.16 -18.99 -7.15
N THR A 79 -0.16 -18.13 -7.39
CA THR A 79 0.64 -18.20 -8.63
C THR A 79 1.52 -19.45 -8.67
N GLU A 80 1.32 -20.29 -9.68
CA GLU A 80 2.07 -21.53 -9.84
C GLU A 80 3.36 -21.33 -10.67
N GLY A 81 4.29 -22.28 -10.53
CA GLY A 81 5.51 -22.39 -11.32
C GLY A 81 6.72 -21.69 -10.73
N LEU A 82 7.84 -21.78 -11.43
CA LEU A 82 9.12 -21.23 -11.02
C LEU A 82 9.15 -19.71 -11.17
N PHE A 83 10.00 -19.06 -10.38
CA PHE A 83 10.20 -17.63 -10.47
C PHE A 83 10.73 -17.19 -11.84
N SER A 84 10.11 -16.14 -12.38
CA SER A 84 10.71 -15.22 -13.34
C SER A 84 10.22 -13.79 -13.04
N PRO A 85 10.95 -12.74 -13.46
CA PRO A 85 10.48 -11.36 -13.29
C PRO A 85 9.13 -11.10 -13.97
N GLU A 86 8.92 -11.70 -15.14
CA GLU A 86 7.67 -11.60 -15.91
C GLU A 86 6.52 -12.23 -15.11
N ARG A 87 6.72 -13.42 -14.55
CA ARG A 87 5.72 -14.11 -13.73
C ARG A 87 5.36 -13.31 -12.48
N ALA A 88 6.34 -12.70 -11.82
CA ALA A 88 6.07 -11.85 -10.67
C ALA A 88 5.25 -10.61 -11.06
N ARG A 89 5.54 -10.02 -12.21
CA ARG A 89 4.76 -8.91 -12.75
C ARG A 89 3.33 -9.34 -13.12
N ASP A 90 3.19 -10.47 -13.82
CA ASP A 90 1.88 -11.00 -14.23
C ASP A 90 1.02 -11.34 -13.00
N ALA A 91 1.63 -11.88 -11.93
CA ALA A 91 0.96 -12.13 -10.67
C ALA A 91 0.41 -10.84 -10.04
N LEU A 92 1.16 -9.73 -10.12
CA LEU A 92 0.68 -8.43 -9.64
C LEU A 92 -0.48 -7.91 -10.51
N LEU A 93 -0.36 -7.96 -11.82
CA LEU A 93 -1.44 -7.52 -12.72
C LEU A 93 -2.72 -8.35 -12.50
N GLU A 94 -2.58 -9.66 -12.33
CA GLU A 94 -3.72 -10.53 -12.02
C GLU A 94 -4.32 -10.23 -10.64
N ALA A 95 -3.49 -9.85 -9.66
CA ALA A 95 -3.96 -9.43 -8.34
C ALA A 95 -4.87 -8.20 -8.42
N PHE A 96 -4.49 -7.20 -9.21
CA PHE A 96 -5.31 -6.01 -9.42
C PHE A 96 -6.60 -6.33 -10.19
N ARG A 97 -6.50 -7.11 -11.27
CA ARG A 97 -7.67 -7.53 -12.03
C ARG A 97 -8.70 -8.27 -11.18
N ARG A 98 -8.26 -9.21 -10.33
CA ARG A 98 -9.16 -9.94 -9.43
C ARG A 98 -9.72 -9.04 -8.35
N ALA A 99 -8.89 -8.19 -7.76
CA ALA A 99 -9.34 -7.25 -6.75
C ALA A 99 -10.43 -6.32 -7.29
N ASP A 100 -10.22 -5.75 -8.49
CA ASP A 100 -11.19 -4.88 -9.14
C ASP A 100 -12.49 -5.62 -9.43
N GLN A 101 -12.41 -6.79 -10.03
CA GLN A 101 -13.59 -7.61 -10.33
C GLN A 101 -14.36 -7.97 -9.06
N GLU A 102 -13.72 -8.46 -7.99
CA GLU A 102 -14.41 -8.88 -6.78
C GLU A 102 -15.03 -7.70 -6.03
N VAL A 103 -14.36 -6.55 -5.96
CA VAL A 103 -14.93 -5.34 -5.34
C VAL A 103 -16.14 -4.86 -6.14
N TYR A 104 -16.01 -4.80 -7.47
CA TYR A 104 -17.11 -4.42 -8.36
C TYR A 104 -18.30 -5.38 -8.23
N GLU A 105 -18.09 -6.70 -8.22
CA GLU A 105 -19.15 -7.68 -8.05
C GLU A 105 -19.86 -7.51 -6.72
N VAL A 106 -19.14 -7.29 -5.62
CA VAL A 106 -19.72 -7.04 -4.30
C VAL A 106 -20.53 -5.75 -4.28
N SER A 107 -20.05 -4.67 -4.93
CA SER A 107 -20.77 -3.39 -5.00
C SER A 107 -22.15 -3.54 -5.67
N ARG A 108 -22.30 -4.53 -6.55
CA ARG A 108 -23.57 -4.80 -7.26
C ARG A 108 -24.57 -5.66 -6.47
N THR A 109 -24.19 -6.20 -5.32
CA THR A 109 -25.06 -7.05 -4.51
C THR A 109 -26.10 -6.27 -3.71
N ASP A 110 -25.78 -5.02 -3.35
CA ASP A 110 -26.66 -4.14 -2.56
C ASP A 110 -26.52 -2.71 -3.08
N PRO A 111 -27.63 -2.02 -3.39
CA PRO A 111 -27.60 -0.60 -3.79
C PRO A 111 -26.91 0.33 -2.78
N LEU A 112 -26.82 -0.05 -1.51
CA LEU A 112 -26.10 0.71 -0.48
C LEU A 112 -24.57 0.66 -0.66
N LEU A 113 -24.06 -0.31 -1.41
CA LEU A 113 -22.64 -0.51 -1.71
C LEU A 113 -22.23 0.12 -3.05
N ASP A 114 -23.18 0.74 -3.76
CA ASP A 114 -22.91 1.34 -5.06
C ASP A 114 -21.83 2.42 -4.95
N GLY A 115 -20.88 2.40 -5.89
CA GLY A 115 -19.75 3.34 -5.94
C GLY A 115 -18.65 3.12 -4.90
N MET A 116 -18.68 2.04 -4.11
CA MET A 116 -17.55 1.73 -3.25
C MET A 116 -16.30 1.40 -4.06
N GLY A 117 -15.16 1.76 -3.53
CA GLY A 117 -13.86 1.47 -4.13
C GLY A 117 -12.76 1.48 -3.08
N THR A 118 -11.55 1.27 -3.52
CA THR A 118 -10.39 1.32 -2.63
C THR A 118 -9.10 1.59 -3.41
N THR A 119 -8.14 2.25 -2.77
CA THR A 119 -6.76 2.21 -3.25
C THR A 119 -6.23 0.78 -3.12
N LEU A 120 -5.19 0.46 -3.85
CA LEU A 120 -4.47 -0.80 -3.67
C LEU A 120 -3.00 -0.61 -4.01
N THR A 121 -2.12 -0.89 -3.04
CA THR A 121 -0.67 -0.90 -3.25
C THR A 121 -0.10 -2.23 -2.79
N VAL A 122 0.56 -2.92 -3.72
CA VAL A 122 1.15 -4.25 -3.52
C VAL A 122 2.65 -4.19 -3.71
N ALA A 123 3.41 -4.62 -2.71
CA ALA A 123 4.86 -4.79 -2.78
C ALA A 123 5.21 -6.27 -2.58
N LEU A 124 5.77 -6.87 -3.63
CA LEU A 124 6.15 -8.28 -3.69
C LEU A 124 7.67 -8.39 -3.71
N LEU A 125 8.23 -9.03 -2.69
CA LEU A 125 9.67 -9.32 -2.62
C LEU A 125 9.95 -10.74 -3.07
N ALA A 126 10.78 -10.88 -4.10
CA ALA A 126 11.18 -12.17 -4.67
C ALA A 126 12.61 -12.10 -5.19
N GLN A 127 13.45 -13.04 -4.79
CA GLN A 127 14.83 -13.22 -5.29
C GLN A 127 15.64 -11.91 -5.44
N ARG A 128 15.72 -11.10 -4.38
CA ARG A 128 16.45 -9.81 -4.36
C ARG A 128 15.84 -8.72 -5.23
N ARG A 129 14.60 -8.86 -5.65
CA ARG A 129 13.84 -7.85 -6.38
C ARG A 129 12.56 -7.52 -5.64
N LEU A 130 12.29 -6.25 -5.57
CA LEU A 130 11.01 -5.72 -5.14
C LEU A 130 10.22 -5.35 -6.40
N PHE A 131 9.04 -5.93 -6.51
CA PHE A 131 8.04 -5.59 -7.52
C PHE A 131 6.95 -4.81 -6.81
N VAL A 132 6.57 -3.68 -7.35
CA VAL A 132 5.51 -2.82 -6.80
C VAL A 132 4.47 -2.61 -7.88
N ALA A 133 3.21 -2.72 -7.49
CA ALA A 133 2.08 -2.27 -8.29
C ALA A 133 1.17 -1.40 -7.42
N SER A 134 0.61 -0.32 -7.98
CA SER A 134 -0.23 0.62 -7.24
C SER A 134 -1.32 1.22 -8.11
N LEU A 135 -2.48 1.45 -7.49
CA LEU A 135 -3.61 2.22 -8.00
C LEU A 135 -4.18 3.03 -6.84
N GLY A 136 -4.30 4.35 -7.02
CA GLY A 136 -4.68 5.28 -5.97
C GLY A 136 -3.49 6.04 -5.40
N ASP A 137 -3.59 6.55 -4.20
CA ASP A 137 -2.62 7.40 -3.52
C ASP A 137 -1.96 6.77 -2.28
N SER A 138 -2.23 5.50 -2.01
CA SER A 138 -1.42 4.70 -1.09
C SER A 138 -0.02 4.52 -1.68
N ARG A 139 1.01 4.63 -0.85
CA ARG A 139 2.39 4.74 -1.32
C ARG A 139 3.26 3.54 -0.92
N ALA A 140 4.24 3.25 -1.78
CA ALA A 140 5.38 2.40 -1.46
C ALA A 140 6.68 3.22 -1.49
N TYR A 141 7.55 2.99 -0.50
CA TYR A 141 8.84 3.63 -0.38
C TYR A 141 9.95 2.60 -0.22
N LEU A 142 11.14 2.96 -0.73
CA LEU A 142 12.40 2.27 -0.43
C LEU A 142 13.31 3.20 0.36
N HIS A 143 13.73 2.77 1.55
CA HIS A 143 14.78 3.45 2.30
C HIS A 143 16.08 2.64 2.21
N ARG A 144 17.11 3.27 1.65
CA ARG A 144 18.45 2.70 1.49
C ARG A 144 19.51 3.66 1.97
N GLY A 145 20.34 3.22 2.90
CA GLY A 145 21.33 4.06 3.53
C GLY A 145 20.70 5.15 4.39
N ARG A 146 20.63 6.38 3.89
CA ARG A 146 19.97 7.53 4.54
C ARG A 146 18.95 8.19 3.62
N ARG A 147 18.45 7.48 2.63
CA ARG A 147 17.54 8.03 1.63
C ARG A 147 16.24 7.28 1.60
N LEU A 148 15.18 8.03 1.65
CA LEU A 148 13.82 7.61 1.36
C LEU A 148 13.47 7.98 -0.08
N VAL A 149 12.97 7.03 -0.85
CA VAL A 149 12.50 7.25 -2.22
C VAL A 149 11.11 6.67 -2.35
N GLN A 150 10.15 7.48 -2.78
CA GLN A 150 8.83 7.01 -3.17
C GLN A 150 8.94 6.22 -4.48
N LEU A 151 8.29 5.06 -4.52
CA LEU A 151 8.32 4.13 -5.64
C LEU A 151 7.04 4.17 -6.47
N THR A 152 6.00 4.80 -5.97
CA THR A 152 4.68 4.94 -6.59
C THR A 152 4.43 6.40 -6.96
N ASP A 153 3.63 6.64 -7.98
CA ASP A 153 3.07 7.96 -8.27
C ASP A 153 1.63 7.98 -7.76
N ASP A 154 1.19 9.09 -7.21
CA ASP A 154 -0.15 9.19 -6.63
C ASP A 154 -1.20 9.46 -7.71
N ASP A 155 -2.31 8.73 -7.69
CA ASP A 155 -3.48 8.94 -8.55
C ASP A 155 -4.51 9.84 -7.83
N TRP A 156 -4.17 11.10 -7.62
CA TRP A 156 -5.08 12.09 -7.06
C TRP A 156 -5.00 13.42 -7.80
N MET A 157 -6.06 14.20 -7.66
CA MET A 157 -6.08 15.59 -8.13
C MET A 157 -6.59 16.53 -7.03
N ARG A 158 -6.12 17.77 -7.07
CA ARG A 158 -6.74 18.84 -6.28
C ARG A 158 -7.92 19.41 -7.05
N THR A 159 -9.05 19.50 -6.40
CA THR A 159 -10.25 20.12 -6.95
C THR A 159 -10.82 21.14 -5.97
N SER A 160 -11.45 22.19 -6.47
CA SER A 160 -12.21 23.10 -5.61
C SER A 160 -13.54 22.47 -5.22
N ALA A 161 -14.05 22.80 -4.03
CA ALA A 161 -15.35 22.31 -3.56
C ALA A 161 -16.51 22.64 -4.52
N GLU A 162 -16.36 23.69 -5.34
CA GLU A 162 -17.34 24.10 -6.36
C GLU A 162 -17.41 23.14 -7.56
N ALA A 163 -16.36 22.34 -7.80
CA ALA A 163 -16.30 21.40 -8.93
C ALA A 163 -16.91 20.02 -8.61
N LEU A 164 -17.31 19.78 -7.36
CA LEU A 164 -17.96 18.53 -6.94
C LEU A 164 -19.46 18.58 -7.21
N PRO A 165 -20.09 17.42 -7.55
CA PRO A 165 -21.54 17.37 -7.68
C PRO A 165 -22.24 17.76 -6.38
N PRO A 166 -23.39 18.48 -6.43
CA PRO A 166 -24.12 18.92 -5.26
C PRO A 166 -24.67 17.71 -4.48
N GLY A 167 -24.22 17.54 -3.25
CA GLY A 167 -24.65 16.45 -2.37
C GLY A 167 -23.80 16.22 -1.12
N GLY A 168 -22.71 16.93 -0.96
CA GLY A 168 -21.87 16.89 0.22
C GLY A 168 -22.22 17.96 1.23
N ASP A 169 -22.49 17.61 2.47
CA ASP A 169 -22.76 18.52 3.57
C ASP A 169 -21.57 19.49 3.78
N GLY A 170 -21.77 20.76 3.38
CA GLY A 170 -21.07 21.93 3.89
C GLY A 170 -19.54 21.86 3.96
N VAL A 171 -18.86 21.55 2.86
CA VAL A 171 -17.38 21.55 2.82
C VAL A 171 -16.89 23.01 2.78
N PRO A 172 -15.95 23.41 3.67
CA PRO A 172 -15.33 24.73 3.64
C PRO A 172 -14.56 24.94 2.32
N ASP A 173 -14.37 26.21 1.95
CA ASP A 173 -13.62 26.73 0.80
C ASP A 173 -12.11 26.31 0.81
N GLN A 174 -11.86 25.01 0.84
CA GLN A 174 -10.51 24.41 0.83
C GLN A 174 -10.36 23.49 -0.38
N ASP A 175 -9.19 23.50 -0.99
CA ASP A 175 -8.81 22.56 -2.01
C ASP A 175 -8.94 21.11 -1.48
N LEU A 176 -9.78 20.32 -2.12
CA LEU A 176 -9.98 18.92 -1.78
C LEU A 176 -9.05 18.04 -2.60
N THR A 177 -8.44 17.07 -1.96
CA THR A 177 -7.72 15.98 -2.64
C THR A 177 -8.71 14.87 -2.95
N VAL A 178 -8.82 14.51 -4.22
CA VAL A 178 -9.74 13.46 -4.69
C VAL A 178 -8.93 12.40 -5.41
N VAL A 179 -9.07 11.15 -4.98
CA VAL A 179 -8.52 9.99 -5.67
C VAL A 179 -9.18 9.88 -7.05
N THR A 180 -8.39 9.76 -8.10
CA THR A 180 -8.87 9.75 -9.48
C THR A 180 -9.00 8.35 -10.06
N ARG A 181 -8.34 7.35 -9.45
CA ARG A 181 -8.32 5.96 -9.88
C ARG A 181 -8.37 5.04 -8.68
N ALA A 182 -9.29 4.08 -8.68
CA ALA A 182 -9.48 3.14 -7.57
C ALA A 182 -9.97 1.78 -8.08
N VAL A 183 -9.63 0.74 -7.33
CA VAL A 183 -10.13 -0.62 -7.50
C VAL A 183 -11.62 -0.67 -7.16
N GLY A 184 -12.42 -1.33 -7.99
CA GLY A 184 -13.87 -1.54 -7.77
C GLY A 184 -14.78 -0.55 -8.50
N TRP A 185 -14.24 0.44 -9.20
CA TRP A 185 -15.06 1.39 -9.98
C TRP A 185 -15.46 0.87 -11.37
N GLY A 186 -14.92 -0.31 -11.76
CA GLY A 186 -15.32 -0.99 -13.01
C GLY A 186 -14.85 -0.31 -14.29
N ASP A 187 -13.80 0.47 -14.21
CA ASP A 187 -13.17 1.10 -15.37
C ASP A 187 -12.13 0.14 -15.96
N GLU A 188 -12.45 -0.49 -17.09
CA GLU A 188 -11.63 -1.51 -17.75
C GLU A 188 -10.22 -1.01 -18.15
N ASP A 189 -10.03 0.30 -18.26
CA ASP A 189 -8.75 0.91 -18.68
C ASP A 189 -7.82 1.24 -17.49
N GLN A 190 -8.20 0.93 -16.25
CA GLN A 190 -7.39 1.22 -15.06
C GLN A 190 -6.29 0.19 -14.80
N ALA A 191 -5.26 0.14 -15.64
CA ALA A 191 -4.08 -0.65 -15.32
C ALA A 191 -3.28 -0.01 -14.16
N PRO A 192 -2.82 -0.80 -13.15
CA PRO A 192 -1.95 -0.28 -12.12
C PRO A 192 -0.60 0.17 -12.69
N GLN A 193 -0.02 1.20 -12.11
CA GLN A 193 1.39 1.48 -12.34
C GLN A 193 2.24 0.33 -11.79
N THR A 194 3.32 -0.03 -12.48
CA THR A 194 4.19 -1.12 -12.04
C THR A 194 5.65 -0.71 -12.13
N MET A 195 6.43 -1.12 -11.13
CA MET A 195 7.87 -0.96 -11.16
C MET A 195 8.59 -2.17 -10.56
N GLN A 196 9.87 -2.30 -10.85
CA GLN A 196 10.76 -3.25 -10.18
C GLN A 196 12.09 -2.61 -9.84
N ILE A 197 12.64 -2.99 -8.70
CA ILE A 197 13.94 -2.51 -8.24
C ILE A 197 14.70 -3.64 -7.54
N GLU A 198 16.02 -3.67 -7.68
CA GLU A 198 16.87 -4.58 -6.91
C GLU A 198 16.96 -4.13 -5.46
N VAL A 199 16.88 -5.09 -4.52
CA VAL A 199 17.02 -4.83 -3.09
C VAL A 199 18.17 -5.65 -2.50
N GLY A 200 18.75 -5.12 -1.42
CA GLY A 200 19.87 -5.71 -0.72
C GLY A 200 19.70 -5.68 0.79
N ALA A 201 20.69 -6.23 1.48
CA ALA A 201 20.70 -6.19 2.93
C ALA A 201 20.69 -4.74 3.44
N ASP A 202 19.97 -4.52 4.53
CA ASP A 202 19.71 -3.25 5.20
C ASP A 202 18.68 -2.33 4.50
N ASP A 203 18.14 -2.71 3.34
CA ASP A 203 17.04 -1.98 2.74
C ASP A 203 15.77 -2.12 3.58
N LEU A 204 14.99 -1.04 3.64
CA LEU A 204 13.66 -1.03 4.24
C LEU A 204 12.63 -0.72 3.15
N VAL A 205 11.59 -1.54 3.09
CA VAL A 205 10.42 -1.33 2.24
C VAL A 205 9.28 -0.89 3.14
N LEU A 206 8.70 0.27 2.88
CA LEU A 206 7.53 0.80 3.58
C LEU A 206 6.37 0.90 2.60
N VAL A 207 5.22 0.36 2.97
CA VAL A 207 3.97 0.50 2.23
C VAL A 207 2.93 1.08 3.19
N CYS A 208 2.20 2.13 2.79
CA CYS A 208 1.33 2.85 3.70
C CYS A 208 0.16 3.56 2.99
N THR A 209 -0.92 3.79 3.72
CA THR A 209 -2.07 4.60 3.30
C THR A 209 -1.81 6.09 3.48
N ASP A 210 -2.70 6.94 2.95
CA ASP A 210 -2.54 8.39 2.93
C ASP A 210 -2.46 9.01 4.32
N GLY A 211 -3.26 8.57 5.29
CA GLY A 211 -3.21 9.07 6.66
C GLY A 211 -1.85 8.90 7.34
N PHE A 212 -1.00 8.01 6.82
CA PHE A 212 0.37 7.89 7.27
C PHE A 212 1.27 8.99 6.70
N TRP A 213 1.31 9.17 5.37
CA TRP A 213 2.23 10.09 4.72
C TRP A 213 1.73 11.54 4.74
N ASP A 214 0.42 11.78 4.80
CA ASP A 214 -0.14 13.10 5.05
C ASP A 214 0.06 13.55 6.52
N GLY A 215 0.04 12.57 7.41
CA GLY A 215 0.30 12.78 8.84
C GLY A 215 1.76 13.12 9.21
N LEU A 216 2.73 12.83 8.34
CA LEU A 216 4.17 12.94 8.63
C LEU A 216 4.93 13.53 7.44
N SER A 217 5.84 14.46 7.69
CA SER A 217 6.76 14.91 6.65
C SER A 217 7.72 13.78 6.24
N GLU A 218 8.15 13.77 4.98
CA GLU A 218 9.15 12.81 4.48
C GLU A 218 10.40 12.76 5.36
N ARG A 219 10.83 13.91 5.88
CA ARG A 219 11.96 14.00 6.81
C ARG A 219 11.69 13.24 8.11
N GLN A 220 10.48 13.32 8.67
CA GLN A 220 10.13 12.57 9.90
C GLN A 220 10.10 11.07 9.63
N ILE A 221 9.58 10.65 8.47
CA ILE A 221 9.59 9.25 8.04
C ILE A 221 11.03 8.76 7.88
N GLU A 222 11.86 9.48 7.12
CA GLU A 222 13.27 9.12 6.89
C GLU A 222 14.07 9.02 8.19
N GLU A 223 13.93 10.00 9.09
CA GLU A 223 14.60 9.98 10.39
C GLU A 223 14.16 8.78 11.26
N ALA A 224 12.87 8.45 11.27
CA ALA A 224 12.37 7.33 12.03
C ALA A 224 12.87 5.99 11.47
N LEU A 225 12.84 5.82 10.16
CA LEU A 225 13.38 4.63 9.49
C LEU A 225 14.87 4.49 9.73
N HIS A 226 15.62 5.57 9.64
CA HIS A 226 17.06 5.55 9.91
C HIS A 226 17.38 5.15 11.36
N ARG A 227 16.65 5.70 12.34
CA ARG A 227 16.90 5.46 13.77
C ARG A 227 16.39 4.10 14.24
N HIS A 228 15.24 3.66 13.75
CA HIS A 228 14.49 2.52 14.31
C HIS A 228 14.27 1.37 13.33
N GLY A 229 14.61 1.51 12.03
CA GLY A 229 14.34 0.52 10.99
C GLY A 229 14.99 -0.85 11.21
N LYS A 230 16.00 -0.95 12.09
CA LYS A 230 16.53 -2.26 12.54
C LYS A 230 15.52 -3.11 13.31
N ARG A 231 14.50 -2.48 13.85
CA ARG A 231 13.39 -3.09 14.59
C ARG A 231 12.06 -2.65 13.95
N PRO A 232 11.58 -3.33 12.87
CA PRO A 232 10.37 -2.94 12.17
C PRO A 232 9.16 -2.79 13.11
N ASP A 233 9.04 -3.68 14.10
CA ASP A 233 7.98 -3.64 15.12
C ASP A 233 7.98 -2.35 15.95
N VAL A 234 9.14 -1.90 16.36
CA VAL A 234 9.30 -0.64 17.14
C VAL A 234 9.09 0.57 16.23
N CYS A 235 9.67 0.52 15.03
CA CYS A 235 9.59 1.61 14.07
C CYS A 235 8.14 1.91 13.67
N VAL A 236 7.41 0.90 13.20
CA VAL A 236 6.01 1.05 12.74
C VAL A 236 5.12 1.55 13.88
N ARG A 237 5.21 0.94 15.09
CA ARG A 237 4.42 1.41 16.24
C ARG A 237 4.64 2.89 16.50
N ARG A 238 5.89 3.33 16.49
CA ARG A 238 6.23 4.72 16.77
C ARG A 238 5.67 5.68 15.72
N ILE A 239 5.88 5.37 14.42
CA ILE A 239 5.47 6.29 13.36
C ILE A 239 3.95 6.30 13.19
N VAL A 240 3.27 5.15 13.24
CA VAL A 240 1.80 5.09 13.18
C VAL A 240 1.17 5.83 14.37
N GLN A 241 1.73 5.68 15.58
CA GLN A 241 1.25 6.44 16.75
C GLN A 241 1.44 7.95 16.59
N MET A 242 2.55 8.39 15.98
CA MET A 242 2.78 9.82 15.71
C MET A 242 1.79 10.38 14.70
N ALA A 243 1.52 9.65 13.61
CA ALA A 243 0.54 10.07 12.62
C ALA A 243 -0.88 10.09 13.19
N ALA A 244 -1.30 9.01 13.86
CA ALA A 244 -2.63 8.87 14.45
C ALA A 244 -2.92 9.81 15.63
N ALA A 245 -1.90 10.43 16.24
CA ALA A 245 -2.06 11.37 17.34
C ALA A 245 -2.48 12.78 16.89
N ARG A 246 -2.46 13.08 15.60
CA ARG A 246 -2.88 14.39 15.08
C ARG A 246 -4.37 14.63 15.34
N PRO A 247 -4.78 15.91 15.49
CA PRO A 247 -6.20 16.25 15.72
C PRO A 247 -7.13 15.88 14.56
N ASP A 248 -6.60 15.83 13.35
CA ASP A 248 -7.26 15.57 12.07
C ASP A 248 -6.86 14.22 11.45
N ALA A 249 -6.26 13.31 12.23
CA ALA A 249 -5.75 12.04 11.73
C ALA A 249 -6.84 11.17 11.09
N ASP A 250 -6.57 10.74 9.87
CA ASP A 250 -7.33 9.70 9.17
C ASP A 250 -7.00 8.29 9.70
N ASN A 251 -7.54 7.27 9.07
CA ASN A 251 -7.06 5.90 9.24
C ASN A 251 -5.58 5.84 8.84
N VAL A 252 -4.75 5.19 9.62
CA VAL A 252 -3.29 5.19 9.45
C VAL A 252 -2.80 3.77 9.40
N THR A 253 -2.38 3.31 8.23
CA THR A 253 -1.85 1.96 8.05
C THR A 253 -0.45 1.99 7.46
N ALA A 254 0.44 1.18 8.03
CA ALA A 254 1.79 1.00 7.50
C ALA A 254 2.28 -0.43 7.68
N VAL A 255 2.96 -0.93 6.65
CA VAL A 255 3.73 -2.18 6.64
C VAL A 255 5.19 -1.81 6.39
N LEU A 256 6.07 -2.21 7.29
CA LEU A 256 7.51 -2.02 7.17
C LEU A 256 8.21 -3.37 7.12
N ALA A 257 8.94 -3.60 6.04
CA ALA A 257 9.78 -4.77 5.86
C ALA A 257 11.26 -4.36 5.85
N ARG A 258 12.08 -5.11 6.57
CA ARG A 258 13.53 -5.02 6.53
C ARG A 258 14.09 -6.22 5.80
N VAL A 259 14.95 -5.95 4.82
CA VAL A 259 15.74 -6.96 4.13
C VAL A 259 17.02 -7.19 4.92
N GLU A 260 17.26 -8.42 5.34
CA GLU A 260 18.42 -8.81 6.14
C GLU A 260 19.22 -9.88 5.39
N GLN A 261 20.49 -9.98 5.71
CA GLN A 261 21.26 -11.14 5.28
C GLN A 261 20.91 -12.34 6.15
N ALA A 262 20.69 -13.50 5.52
CA ALA A 262 20.42 -14.75 6.22
C ALA A 262 21.68 -15.31 6.88
#